data_885515910d3eff425c7a3767d80113be
#
_entry.id   885515910d3eff425c7a3767d80113be
#
_cell.length_a   1.000
_cell.length_b   1.000
_cell.length_c   1.000
_cell.angle_alpha   90.00
_cell.angle_beta   90.00
_cell.angle_gamma   90.00
#
_symmetry.space_group_name_H-M   'P 1'
#
loop_
_entity.id
_entity.type
_entity.pdbx_description
1 polymer ?
#
loop_
_entity_poly.entity_id
_entity_poly.type
_entity_poly.pdbx_seq_one_letter_code
_entity_poly.pdbx_strand_id
1 'polypeptide(L)'
;MKKILFIFLIVSGFASANPLGGNPTDGYCQTVDGSACGWSGNSGSSGRGYKVPDRWGAIYLNPANAAIGYSENNTKGFHSANKEALASCIKAGGGKNPIGKSGKGCQLINEYRNTCGAIAIGGVAGNGGYGSSTDSYLKRAEEKALAECGKQSDTCTIKYSGCSRHPDYRY
;
A
#
# COMPACT_ATOMS: atom_id res chain seq x y z
N MET A 1 46.29 -21.36 26.70
CA MET A 1 45.02 -21.92 26.14
C MET A 1 43.90 -21.62 27.11
N LYS A 2 43.10 -20.58 26.84
CA LYS A 2 41.95 -20.19 27.70
C LYS A 2 40.68 -20.73 27.04
N LYS A 3 40.02 -21.67 27.70
CA LYS A 3 38.71 -22.21 27.29
C LYS A 3 37.65 -21.20 27.70
N ILE A 4 36.95 -20.62 26.70
CA ILE A 4 35.80 -19.75 26.91
C ILE A 4 34.57 -20.65 26.91
N LEU A 5 33.90 -20.71 28.07
CA LEU A 5 32.66 -21.45 28.31
C LEU A 5 31.47 -20.57 27.84
N PHE A 6 30.85 -20.93 26.72
CA PHE A 6 29.60 -20.27 26.30
C PHE A 6 28.42 -20.84 27.10
N ILE A 7 27.87 -20.02 27.97
CA ILE A 7 26.58 -20.31 28.65
C ILE A 7 25.47 -19.86 27.71
N PHE A 8 24.73 -20.84 27.16
CA PHE A 8 23.49 -20.59 26.44
C PHE A 8 22.39 -20.30 27.46
N LEU A 9 21.99 -19.03 27.57
CA LEU A 9 20.77 -18.62 28.24
C LEU A 9 19.60 -18.92 27.30
N ILE A 10 18.87 -19.97 27.62
CA ILE A 10 17.56 -20.27 27.00
C ILE A 10 16.56 -19.28 27.59
N VAL A 11 16.27 -18.24 26.84
CA VAL A 11 15.13 -17.35 27.12
C VAL A 11 13.87 -18.08 26.66
N SER A 12 13.18 -18.69 27.61
CA SER A 12 11.83 -19.18 27.41
C SER A 12 10.91 -18.00 27.12
N GLY A 13 10.58 -17.81 25.85
CA GLY A 13 9.58 -16.85 25.41
C GLY A 13 8.22 -17.20 26.00
N PHE A 14 7.73 -16.37 26.92
CA PHE A 14 6.33 -16.39 27.30
C PHE A 14 5.53 -15.98 26.05
N ALA A 15 4.82 -16.92 25.46
CA ALA A 15 3.76 -16.65 24.50
C ALA A 15 2.70 -15.82 25.26
N SER A 16 2.72 -14.51 25.07
CA SER A 16 1.62 -13.65 25.49
C SER A 16 0.40 -14.08 24.70
N ALA A 17 -0.48 -14.85 25.34
CA ALA A 17 -1.80 -15.09 24.82
C ALA A 17 -2.46 -13.74 24.57
N ASN A 18 -2.83 -13.47 23.33
CA ASN A 18 -3.48 -12.24 22.96
C ASN A 18 -4.83 -12.18 23.67
N PRO A 19 -5.07 -11.29 24.65
CA PRO A 19 -6.30 -11.28 25.43
C PRO A 19 -7.54 -10.94 24.59
N LEU A 20 -7.38 -10.63 23.31
CA LEU A 20 -8.45 -10.39 22.33
C LEU A 20 -8.77 -11.64 21.49
N GLY A 21 -8.08 -12.76 21.74
CA GLY A 21 -8.38 -14.06 21.12
C GLY A 21 -9.49 -14.80 21.86
N GLY A 22 -10.55 -14.13 22.24
CA GLY A 22 -11.74 -14.78 22.79
C GLY A 22 -12.30 -15.79 21.79
N ASN A 23 -12.68 -16.97 22.32
CA ASN A 23 -13.38 -17.97 21.56
C ASN A 23 -14.64 -17.33 20.94
N PRO A 24 -14.97 -17.55 19.66
CA PRO A 24 -16.15 -16.97 19.04
C PRO A 24 -17.48 -17.28 19.72
N THR A 25 -17.47 -18.20 20.67
CA THR A 25 -18.62 -18.54 21.53
C THR A 25 -18.79 -17.63 22.74
N ASP A 26 -17.82 -16.77 23.06
CA ASP A 26 -17.81 -16.03 24.33
C ASP A 26 -18.47 -14.63 24.26
N GLY A 27 -19.18 -14.32 23.21
CA GLY A 27 -19.96 -13.08 23.10
C GLY A 27 -19.13 -11.78 23.04
N TYR A 28 -17.79 -11.86 23.02
CA TYR A 28 -16.90 -10.70 22.97
C TYR A 28 -16.75 -10.11 21.57
N CYS A 29 -17.37 -10.71 20.58
CA CYS A 29 -17.32 -10.21 19.22
C CYS A 29 -18.49 -9.26 18.94
N GLN A 30 -18.59 -8.19 19.72
CA GLN A 30 -19.49 -7.08 19.40
C GLN A 30 -18.68 -5.92 18.86
N THR A 31 -19.07 -5.41 17.70
CA THR A 31 -18.56 -4.14 17.20
C THR A 31 -19.11 -3.01 18.07
N VAL A 32 -18.44 -1.87 18.10
CA VAL A 32 -18.82 -0.70 18.92
C VAL A 32 -20.24 -0.20 18.63
N ASP A 33 -20.81 -0.57 17.50
CA ASP A 33 -22.19 -0.28 17.07
C ASP A 33 -23.19 -1.41 17.39
N GLY A 34 -22.74 -2.45 18.11
CA GLY A 34 -23.61 -3.58 18.52
C GLY A 34 -23.87 -4.60 17.43
N SER A 35 -23.26 -4.46 16.25
CA SER A 35 -23.39 -5.46 15.18
C SER A 35 -22.54 -6.69 15.50
N ALA A 36 -23.10 -7.89 15.31
CA ALA A 36 -22.37 -9.15 15.50
C ALA A 36 -21.25 -9.23 14.45
N CYS A 37 -20.04 -9.54 14.92
CA CYS A 37 -18.92 -9.85 14.00
C CYS A 37 -19.26 -11.12 13.23
N GLY A 38 -19.90 -11.09 12.14
CA GLY A 38 -20.25 -12.09 11.12
C GLY A 38 -19.79 -13.55 11.23
N TRP A 39 -19.45 -14.02 12.44
CA TRP A 39 -18.95 -15.35 12.78
C TRP A 39 -20.00 -16.24 13.46
N SER A 40 -21.22 -15.75 13.63
CA SER A 40 -22.29 -16.57 14.17
C SER A 40 -22.64 -17.64 13.13
N GLY A 41 -22.04 -18.79 13.32
CA GLY A 41 -22.53 -19.99 12.72
C GLY A 41 -24.04 -20.10 13.01
N ASN A 42 -24.83 -20.18 11.97
CA ASN A 42 -26.17 -20.74 11.97
C ASN A 42 -27.23 -20.06 12.84
N SER A 43 -27.44 -18.79 12.67
CA SER A 43 -28.75 -18.18 12.95
C SER A 43 -29.21 -17.47 11.70
N GLY A 44 -30.23 -18.00 11.05
CA GLY A 44 -30.76 -17.58 9.77
C GLY A 44 -31.33 -16.14 9.75
N SER A 45 -30.46 -15.19 9.95
CA SER A 45 -30.69 -13.80 9.54
C SER A 45 -29.87 -13.60 8.28
N SER A 46 -30.53 -13.70 7.14
CA SER A 46 -29.98 -13.33 5.83
C SER A 46 -29.85 -11.80 5.71
N GLY A 47 -29.21 -11.18 6.67
CA GLY A 47 -28.66 -9.85 6.52
C GLY A 47 -27.54 -9.98 5.51
N ARG A 48 -27.79 -9.65 4.24
CA ARG A 48 -26.72 -9.47 3.26
C ARG A 48 -25.86 -8.34 3.79
N GLY A 49 -24.77 -8.70 4.50
CA GLY A 49 -23.81 -7.74 4.98
C GLY A 49 -23.39 -6.87 3.81
N TYR A 50 -23.59 -5.56 3.92
CA TYR A 50 -23.14 -4.61 2.89
C TYR A 50 -21.63 -4.78 2.71
N LYS A 51 -21.24 -5.32 1.57
CA LYS A 51 -19.82 -5.42 1.23
C LYS A 51 -19.38 -4.07 0.65
N VAL A 52 -18.53 -3.38 1.38
CA VAL A 52 -17.94 -2.13 0.89
C VAL A 52 -17.22 -2.38 -0.43
N PRO A 53 -17.58 -1.66 -1.52
CA PRO A 53 -16.96 -1.88 -2.82
C PRO A 53 -15.47 -1.51 -2.81
N ASP A 54 -14.65 -2.38 -3.39
CA ASP A 54 -13.22 -2.12 -3.54
C ASP A 54 -12.96 -0.91 -4.46
N ARG A 55 -11.85 -0.22 -4.18
CA ARG A 55 -11.29 0.85 -5.00
C ARG A 55 -9.82 0.57 -5.25
N TRP A 56 -9.41 0.75 -6.48
CA TRP A 56 -8.03 0.50 -6.93
C TRP A 56 -7.36 1.78 -7.39
N GLY A 57 -6.06 1.87 -7.14
CA GLY A 57 -5.19 2.90 -7.66
C GLY A 57 -3.90 2.30 -8.21
N ALA A 58 -3.24 3.06 -9.07
CA ALA A 58 -1.93 2.71 -9.63
C ALA A 58 -1.09 3.96 -9.83
N ILE A 59 0.24 3.80 -9.77
CA ILE A 59 1.22 4.87 -10.01
C ILE A 59 2.21 4.37 -11.06
N TYR A 60 2.40 5.16 -12.11
CA TYR A 60 3.40 4.99 -13.14
C TYR A 60 4.41 6.13 -13.13
N LEU A 61 5.65 5.82 -13.40
CA LEU A 61 6.74 6.79 -13.51
C LEU A 61 7.59 6.47 -14.74
N ASN A 62 8.03 7.50 -15.44
CA ASN A 62 9.22 7.40 -16.29
C ASN A 62 10.41 7.98 -15.52
N PRO A 63 11.38 7.14 -15.07
CA PRO A 63 12.53 7.62 -14.32
C PRO A 63 13.42 8.60 -15.10
N ALA A 64 13.44 8.48 -16.44
CA ALA A 64 14.31 9.30 -17.28
C ALA A 64 13.92 10.78 -17.33
N ASN A 65 12.64 11.12 -17.16
CA ASN A 65 12.15 12.49 -17.22
C ASN A 65 11.17 12.85 -16.09
N ALA A 66 11.02 11.97 -15.11
CA ALA A 66 10.12 12.14 -13.97
C ALA A 66 8.64 12.37 -14.31
N ALA A 67 8.20 11.97 -15.51
CA ALA A 67 6.79 12.00 -15.87
C ALA A 67 6.03 10.98 -15.05
N ILE A 68 4.96 11.42 -14.38
CA ILE A 68 4.12 10.60 -13.51
C ILE A 68 2.72 10.49 -14.10
N GLY A 69 2.14 9.31 -13.97
CA GLY A 69 0.72 9.08 -14.17
C GLY A 69 0.14 8.25 -13.04
N TYR A 70 -1.08 8.52 -12.71
CA TYR A 70 -1.77 7.82 -11.63
C TYR A 70 -3.25 7.63 -11.95
N SER A 71 -3.86 6.70 -11.25
CA SER A 71 -5.32 6.53 -11.17
C SER A 71 -5.75 6.37 -9.73
N GLU A 72 -6.94 6.86 -9.43
CA GLU A 72 -7.56 6.78 -8.10
C GLU A 72 -9.00 6.29 -8.20
N ASN A 73 -9.45 5.64 -7.14
CA ASN A 73 -10.84 5.26 -6.96
C ASN A 73 -11.45 4.46 -8.13
N ASN A 74 -10.61 3.76 -8.91
CA ASN A 74 -11.08 2.90 -9.98
C ASN A 74 -11.94 1.77 -9.41
N THR A 75 -13.09 1.51 -10.02
CA THR A 75 -14.07 0.50 -9.58
C THR A 75 -13.99 -0.81 -10.36
N LYS A 76 -13.15 -0.85 -11.40
CA LYS A 76 -13.09 -1.96 -12.37
C LYS A 76 -11.88 -2.87 -12.17
N GLY A 77 -11.10 -2.64 -11.10
CA GLY A 77 -9.95 -3.48 -10.77
C GLY A 77 -8.60 -2.93 -11.25
N PHE A 78 -7.53 -3.61 -10.87
CA PHE A 78 -6.16 -3.19 -11.19
C PHE A 78 -5.89 -3.01 -12.66
N HIS A 79 -6.42 -3.88 -13.53
CA HIS A 79 -6.20 -3.75 -14.97
C HIS A 79 -6.69 -2.39 -15.51
N SER A 80 -7.86 -1.95 -15.07
CA SER A 80 -8.41 -0.65 -15.45
C SER A 80 -7.62 0.50 -14.82
N ALA A 81 -7.26 0.39 -13.53
CA ALA A 81 -6.44 1.38 -12.83
C ALA A 81 -5.08 1.56 -13.51
N ASN A 82 -4.42 0.46 -13.87
CA ASN A 82 -3.15 0.48 -14.59
C ASN A 82 -3.26 1.14 -15.96
N LYS A 83 -4.30 0.82 -16.71
CA LYS A 83 -4.53 1.42 -18.03
C LYS A 83 -4.71 2.94 -17.94
N GLU A 84 -5.45 3.42 -16.95
CA GLU A 84 -5.65 4.86 -16.71
C GLU A 84 -4.35 5.54 -16.27
N ALA A 85 -3.63 4.96 -15.31
CA ALA A 85 -2.38 5.51 -14.81
C ALA A 85 -1.29 5.53 -15.90
N LEU A 86 -1.17 4.47 -16.71
CA LEU A 86 -0.26 4.43 -17.84
C LEU A 86 -0.59 5.50 -18.88
N ALA A 87 -1.87 5.64 -19.25
CA ALA A 87 -2.30 6.67 -20.20
C ALA A 87 -2.00 8.08 -19.68
N SER A 88 -2.21 8.32 -18.36
CA SER A 88 -1.87 9.58 -17.70
C SER A 88 -0.36 9.87 -17.78
N CYS A 89 0.50 8.88 -17.48
CA CYS A 89 1.95 9.01 -17.55
C CYS A 89 2.44 9.29 -18.99
N ILE A 90 1.86 8.61 -19.99
CA ILE A 90 2.19 8.86 -21.40
C ILE A 90 1.80 10.29 -21.79
N LYS A 91 0.62 10.74 -21.38
CA LYS A 91 0.15 12.11 -21.63
C LYS A 91 1.05 13.16 -20.96
N ALA A 92 1.63 12.85 -19.80
CA ALA A 92 2.62 13.68 -19.12
C ALA A 92 4.01 13.65 -19.79
N GLY A 93 4.16 13.03 -20.95
CA GLY A 93 5.41 12.96 -21.70
C GLY A 93 6.31 11.78 -21.34
N GLY A 94 5.82 10.83 -20.53
CA GLY A 94 6.61 9.67 -20.11
C GLY A 94 6.89 8.66 -21.21
N GLY A 95 6.10 8.66 -22.27
CA GLY A 95 6.25 7.70 -23.39
C GLY A 95 5.83 6.28 -23.01
N LYS A 96 5.62 5.46 -24.02
CA LYS A 96 5.33 4.03 -23.82
C LYS A 96 6.60 3.32 -23.34
N ASN A 97 6.48 2.46 -22.35
CA ASN A 97 7.57 1.56 -21.97
C ASN A 97 7.72 0.49 -23.07
N PRO A 98 8.84 0.44 -23.81
CA PRO A 98 9.09 -0.67 -24.68
C PRO A 98 9.37 -1.91 -23.84
N ILE A 99 8.46 -2.87 -23.87
CA ILE A 99 8.61 -4.16 -23.18
C ILE A 99 9.99 -4.73 -23.51
N GLY A 100 10.86 -4.85 -22.52
CA GLY A 100 12.13 -5.56 -22.59
C GLY A 100 13.36 -4.79 -23.07
N LYS A 101 13.32 -3.50 -23.34
CA LYS A 101 14.51 -2.73 -23.75
C LYS A 101 14.59 -1.36 -23.08
N SER A 102 15.66 -1.16 -22.32
CA SER A 102 16.25 0.12 -21.92
C SER A 102 15.60 0.98 -20.83
N GLY A 103 14.59 0.57 -20.11
CA GLY A 103 14.06 1.33 -18.96
C GLY A 103 13.53 2.74 -19.29
N LYS A 104 13.33 3.05 -20.56
CA LYS A 104 12.83 4.35 -21.04
C LYS A 104 11.34 4.26 -21.30
N GLY A 105 10.56 5.04 -20.58
CA GLY A 105 9.11 5.08 -20.68
C GLY A 105 8.41 4.88 -19.34
N CYS A 106 7.09 4.94 -19.36
CA CYS A 106 6.27 4.78 -18.17
C CYS A 106 6.30 3.34 -17.65
N GLN A 107 6.73 3.16 -16.43
CA GLN A 107 6.81 1.88 -15.72
C GLN A 107 5.83 1.86 -14.57
N LEU A 108 5.20 0.73 -14.32
CA LEU A 108 4.40 0.54 -13.11
C LEU A 108 5.30 0.57 -11.89
N ILE A 109 5.01 1.46 -10.95
CA ILE A 109 5.75 1.61 -9.71
C ILE A 109 4.97 1.00 -8.55
N ASN A 110 3.66 1.25 -8.50
CA ASN A 110 2.85 0.80 -7.38
C ASN A 110 1.40 0.55 -7.78
N GLU A 111 0.79 -0.44 -7.15
CA GLU A 111 -0.64 -0.74 -7.20
C GLU A 111 -1.17 -0.78 -5.77
N TYR A 112 -2.38 -0.28 -5.55
CA TYR A 112 -2.97 -0.31 -4.23
C TYR A 112 -4.50 -0.44 -4.28
N ARG A 113 -5.04 -1.10 -3.26
CA ARG A 113 -6.48 -1.35 -3.11
C ARG A 113 -6.92 -0.97 -1.71
N ASN A 114 -7.96 -0.16 -1.61
CA ASN A 114 -8.54 0.32 -0.35
C ASN A 114 -7.53 0.99 0.59
N THR A 115 -6.42 1.47 0.06
CA THR A 115 -5.33 2.13 0.78
C THR A 115 -4.92 3.42 0.09
N CYS A 116 -3.89 4.07 0.59
CA CYS A 116 -3.27 5.23 -0.04
C CYS A 116 -1.93 4.84 -0.67
N GLY A 117 -1.57 5.51 -1.75
CA GLY A 117 -0.28 5.38 -2.41
C GLY A 117 0.41 6.74 -2.49
N ALA A 118 1.74 6.74 -2.43
CA ALA A 118 2.54 7.94 -2.60
C ALA A 118 3.82 7.64 -3.38
N ILE A 119 4.32 8.65 -4.08
CA ILE A 119 5.63 8.64 -4.73
C ILE A 119 6.37 9.94 -4.46
N ALA A 120 7.63 9.82 -4.06
CA ALA A 120 8.58 10.91 -3.91
C ALA A 120 9.66 10.80 -4.98
N ILE A 121 10.13 11.95 -5.47
CA ILE A 121 11.24 12.02 -6.43
C ILE A 121 12.26 13.01 -5.88
N GLY A 122 13.54 12.66 -6.01
CA GLY A 122 14.67 13.48 -5.61
C GLY A 122 15.62 13.75 -6.77
N GLY A 123 16.45 14.78 -6.61
CA GLY A 123 17.44 15.15 -7.60
C GLY A 123 16.87 15.70 -8.90
N VAL A 124 17.66 15.58 -9.97
CA VAL A 124 17.27 16.01 -11.32
C VAL A 124 16.70 14.82 -12.09
N ALA A 125 15.72 15.09 -12.95
CA ALA A 125 15.15 14.04 -13.82
C ALA A 125 16.26 13.27 -14.57
N GLY A 126 16.19 11.95 -14.53
CA GLY A 126 17.19 11.06 -15.14
C GLY A 126 18.37 10.68 -14.27
N ASN A 127 18.69 11.44 -13.21
CA ASN A 127 19.80 11.19 -12.28
C ASN A 127 19.36 11.22 -10.80
N GLY A 128 18.05 11.35 -10.55
CA GLY A 128 17.51 11.39 -9.21
C GLY A 128 16.95 10.04 -8.78
N GLY A 129 16.94 9.81 -7.46
CA GLY A 129 16.24 8.69 -6.86
C GLY A 129 14.73 8.88 -6.83
N TYR A 130 14.01 7.80 -6.66
CA TYR A 130 12.60 7.85 -6.32
C TYR A 130 12.28 6.84 -5.23
N GLY A 131 11.23 7.10 -4.50
CA GLY A 131 10.67 6.17 -3.52
C GLY A 131 9.16 6.13 -3.64
N SER A 132 8.57 4.98 -3.48
CA SER A 132 7.12 4.85 -3.44
C SER A 132 6.68 3.94 -2.31
N SER A 133 5.48 4.18 -1.81
CA SER A 133 4.92 3.35 -0.76
C SER A 133 3.40 3.35 -0.79
N THR A 134 2.84 2.34 -0.14
CA THR A 134 1.41 2.27 0.18
C THR A 134 1.23 2.13 1.68
N ASP A 135 0.17 2.73 2.19
CA ASP A 135 -0.23 2.57 3.60
C ASP A 135 -1.73 2.82 3.75
N SER A 136 -2.29 2.37 4.86
CA SER A 136 -3.67 2.68 5.22
C SER A 136 -3.88 4.19 5.49
N TYR A 137 -2.86 4.93 5.83
CA TYR A 137 -2.92 6.36 6.08
C TYR A 137 -2.04 7.12 5.10
N LEU A 138 -2.61 8.18 4.48
CA LEU A 138 -1.93 8.97 3.46
C LEU A 138 -0.58 9.51 3.96
N LYS A 139 -0.58 10.11 5.14
CA LYS A 139 0.65 10.66 5.74
C LYS A 139 1.75 9.60 5.90
N ARG A 140 1.41 8.39 6.32
CA ARG A 140 2.39 7.30 6.45
C ARG A 140 2.89 6.80 5.10
N ALA A 141 2.04 6.79 4.07
CA ALA A 141 2.48 6.47 2.71
C ALA A 141 3.49 7.51 2.21
N GLU A 142 3.24 8.80 2.45
CA GLU A 142 4.15 9.90 2.10
C GLU A 142 5.48 9.79 2.84
N GLU A 143 5.46 9.63 4.17
CA GLU A 143 6.66 9.48 5.00
C GLU A 143 7.53 8.30 4.53
N LYS A 144 6.93 7.15 4.24
CA LYS A 144 7.62 5.98 3.70
C LYS A 144 8.19 6.23 2.30
N ALA A 145 7.44 6.89 1.43
CA ALA A 145 7.90 7.22 0.08
C ALA A 145 9.10 8.19 0.13
N LEU A 146 9.07 9.19 1.02
CA LEU A 146 10.21 10.08 1.27
C LEU A 146 11.42 9.33 1.82
N ALA A 147 11.22 8.43 2.79
CA ALA A 147 12.29 7.63 3.35
C ALA A 147 12.95 6.70 2.31
N GLU A 148 12.18 6.08 1.43
CA GLU A 148 12.72 5.25 0.34
C GLU A 148 13.47 6.10 -0.70
N CYS A 149 12.94 7.26 -1.06
CA CYS A 149 13.62 8.19 -1.95
C CYS A 149 14.93 8.70 -1.33
N GLY A 150 14.94 9.02 -0.03
CA GLY A 150 16.09 9.52 0.71
C GLY A 150 17.29 8.57 0.76
N LYS A 151 17.09 7.29 0.47
CA LYS A 151 18.20 6.31 0.30
C LYS A 151 19.03 6.55 -0.98
N GLN A 152 18.47 7.31 -1.92
CA GLN A 152 19.05 7.52 -3.25
C GLN A 152 19.31 9.00 -3.55
N SER A 153 18.70 9.93 -2.81
CA SER A 153 18.81 11.38 -3.05
C SER A 153 18.52 12.18 -1.79
N ASP A 154 19.31 13.23 -1.54
CA ASP A 154 19.12 14.13 -0.40
C ASP A 154 17.96 15.13 -0.57
N THR A 155 17.43 15.27 -1.78
CA THR A 155 16.42 16.29 -2.13
C THR A 155 15.12 15.64 -2.61
N CYS A 156 14.45 14.91 -1.74
CA CYS A 156 13.21 14.23 -2.07
C CYS A 156 11.97 15.08 -1.81
N THR A 157 11.04 15.10 -2.76
CA THR A 157 9.74 15.76 -2.63
C THR A 157 8.61 14.84 -3.07
N ILE A 158 7.48 14.86 -2.38
CA ILE A 158 6.28 14.16 -2.82
C ILE A 158 5.81 14.76 -4.14
N LYS A 159 5.66 13.93 -5.16
CA LYS A 159 5.16 14.31 -6.48
C LYS A 159 3.72 13.89 -6.69
N TYR A 160 3.29 12.85 -6.02
CA TYR A 160 1.91 12.41 -5.98
C TYR A 160 1.65 11.66 -4.68
N SER A 161 0.48 11.89 -4.11
CA SER A 161 -0.09 11.06 -3.06
C SER A 161 -1.61 11.07 -3.16
N GLY A 162 -2.25 9.94 -2.95
CA GLY A 162 -3.71 9.80 -3.04
C GLY A 162 -4.21 8.49 -2.46
N CYS A 163 -5.50 8.43 -2.18
CA CYS A 163 -6.14 7.24 -1.60
C CYS A 163 -7.23 6.70 -2.51
N SER A 164 -7.22 5.40 -2.72
CA SER A 164 -8.28 4.68 -3.41
C SER A 164 -9.12 3.93 -2.40
N ARG A 165 -10.19 4.56 -1.91
CA ARG A 165 -11.10 4.01 -0.90
C ARG A 165 -12.53 4.38 -1.16
N HIS A 166 -13.42 3.45 -0.88
CA HIS A 166 -14.83 3.80 -0.74
C HIS A 166 -15.02 4.66 0.53
N PRO A 167 -15.91 5.67 0.52
CA PRO A 167 -16.16 6.51 1.70
C PRO A 167 -16.53 5.71 2.96
N ASP A 168 -17.21 4.58 2.80
CA ASP A 168 -17.62 3.71 3.90
C ASP A 168 -16.50 2.75 4.36
N TYR A 169 -15.34 2.78 3.72
CA TYR A 169 -14.22 1.91 4.11
C TYR A 169 -13.59 2.45 5.40
N ARG A 170 -13.69 1.67 6.48
CA ARG A 170 -13.11 1.96 7.78
C ARG A 170 -11.96 0.99 8.07
N TYR A 171 -10.98 1.46 8.80
CA TYR A 171 -9.85 0.66 9.30
C TYR A 171 -10.06 0.38 10.78
#